data_9522d1e92f18509b493b979b84d31f5b
#
_entry.id   9522d1e92f18509b493b979b84d31f5b
#
_cell.length_a   1.000
_cell.length_b   1.000
_cell.length_c   1.000
_cell.angle_alpha   90.00
_cell.angle_beta   90.00
_cell.angle_gamma   90.00
#
_symmetry.space_group_name_H-M   'P 1'
#
loop_
_entity.id
_entity.type
_entity.pdbx_description
1 polymer ?
#
loop_
_entity_poly.entity_id
_entity_poly.type
_entity_poly.pdbx_seq_one_letter_code
_entity_poly.pdbx_strand_id
1 'polypeptide(L)'
;AVYNKGNISYLNVLLGANNFIEFLSLYTAVSQIAKYDKSQLDNMKAEKAEIQRKNDEMTKQKEEIRLAKANAQQQEVLLTNTKIMMEGYKQSLTESDKQINAQITAYKAQQQEIENMITQSIVQSTYELSYAGGVMIWPTLKSGYITSPFGNRMHPIQGIVKSHHGIDISGAIGTPVYAAADGVIIYSGWMGGYGNTIMIDHGVDGNGNKVISLYGHSSKLLKNVGEIVKQGDTILEIGSTGNSTGPHLHFEIRENGIPTDPKKYLSNENN
;
A
#
# COMPACT_ATOMS: atom_id res chain seq x y z
N ALA A 1 25.42 -65.53 39.54
CA ALA A 1 26.30 -66.48 40.28
C ALA A 1 25.48 -67.40 41.22
N VAL A 2 24.26 -67.81 40.86
CA VAL A 2 23.43 -68.73 41.73
C VAL A 2 22.98 -69.97 40.94
N TYR A 3 23.38 -70.10 39.73
CA TYR A 3 22.92 -71.26 38.90
C TYR A 3 23.91 -72.47 38.80
N ASN A 4 24.81 -72.58 39.79
CA ASN A 4 25.83 -73.68 39.72
C ASN A 4 25.77 -74.60 40.98
N LYS A 5 24.66 -74.77 41.64
CA LYS A 5 24.44 -75.78 42.65
C LYS A 5 23.14 -76.56 42.38
N GLY A 6 23.21 -77.61 41.61
CA GLY A 6 22.07 -78.49 41.42
C GLY A 6 21.91 -79.02 40.01
N ASN A 7 22.98 -79.37 39.32
CA ASN A 7 22.86 -80.31 38.24
C ASN A 7 22.56 -81.66 38.87
N ILE A 8 21.32 -81.91 39.28
CA ILE A 8 20.81 -83.21 39.35
C ILE A 8 20.73 -83.66 37.91
N SER A 9 21.82 -84.34 37.49
CA SER A 9 21.83 -84.89 36.14
C SER A 9 20.68 -85.90 36.10
N TYR A 10 19.66 -85.65 35.24
CA TYR A 10 18.61 -86.61 35.00
C TYR A 10 19.14 -88.02 34.83
N LEU A 11 20.37 -88.12 34.36
CA LEU A 11 21.07 -89.38 34.26
C LEU A 11 21.39 -90.02 35.64
N ASN A 12 21.77 -89.19 36.66
CA ASN A 12 22.05 -89.77 38.00
C ASN A 12 20.77 -90.30 38.67
N VAL A 13 19.62 -89.66 38.40
CA VAL A 13 18.33 -90.19 38.88
C VAL A 13 17.97 -91.53 38.24
N LEU A 14 18.22 -91.65 36.96
CA LEU A 14 18.01 -92.94 36.20
C LEU A 14 18.98 -94.06 36.61
N LEU A 15 20.24 -93.73 36.87
CA LEU A 15 21.24 -94.67 37.28
C LEU A 15 21.07 -95.13 38.74
N GLY A 16 20.23 -94.45 39.56
CA GLY A 16 19.92 -94.86 40.92
C GLY A 16 18.82 -95.92 41.06
N ALA A 17 18.24 -96.41 39.97
CA ALA A 17 17.16 -97.43 39.96
C ALA A 17 17.69 -98.83 40.41
N ASN A 18 17.02 -99.47 41.29
CA ASN A 18 17.37 -100.79 41.87
C ASN A 18 16.88 -101.96 41.00
N ASN A 19 15.95 -101.71 40.06
CA ASN A 19 15.45 -102.71 39.12
C ASN A 19 14.87 -102.06 37.84
N PHE A 20 14.58 -102.90 36.85
CA PHE A 20 14.15 -102.37 35.51
C PHE A 20 12.79 -101.68 35.53
N ILE A 21 11.85 -102.14 36.41
CA ILE A 21 10.53 -101.52 36.55
C ILE A 21 10.69 -100.11 37.13
N GLU A 22 11.52 -99.96 38.15
CA GLU A 22 11.82 -98.68 38.78
C GLU A 22 12.54 -97.74 37.79
N PHE A 23 13.47 -98.27 37.01
CA PHE A 23 14.14 -97.53 35.96
C PHE A 23 13.11 -96.95 34.91
N LEU A 24 12.12 -97.76 34.44
CA LEU A 24 11.12 -97.33 33.50
C LEU A 24 10.20 -96.29 34.13
N SER A 25 9.83 -96.41 35.38
CA SER A 25 8.99 -95.39 36.12
C SER A 25 9.75 -94.08 36.23
N LEU A 26 11.03 -94.07 36.66
CA LEU A 26 11.91 -92.98 36.78
C LEU A 26 12.17 -92.29 35.39
N TYR A 27 12.37 -93.13 34.35
CA TYR A 27 12.53 -92.59 32.98
C TYR A 27 11.31 -91.83 32.50
N THR A 28 10.11 -92.35 32.79
CA THR A 28 8.84 -91.62 32.40
C THR A 28 8.72 -90.37 33.15
N ALA A 29 8.98 -90.31 34.45
CA ALA A 29 8.91 -89.10 35.28
C ALA A 29 9.95 -88.05 34.83
N VAL A 30 11.22 -88.47 34.67
CA VAL A 30 12.28 -87.57 34.21
C VAL A 30 12.01 -87.06 32.81
N SER A 31 11.44 -87.90 31.90
CA SER A 31 11.08 -87.46 30.55
C SER A 31 9.97 -86.42 30.56
N GLN A 32 8.95 -86.53 31.47
CA GLN A 32 7.90 -85.55 31.64
C GLN A 32 8.44 -84.21 32.21
N ILE A 33 9.29 -84.29 33.24
CA ILE A 33 9.95 -83.11 33.82
C ILE A 33 10.80 -82.38 32.75
N ALA A 34 11.64 -83.16 32.01
CA ALA A 34 12.46 -82.55 30.96
C ALA A 34 11.64 -81.86 29.85
N LYS A 35 10.53 -82.46 29.46
CA LYS A 35 9.58 -81.83 28.51
C LYS A 35 8.96 -80.54 29.07
N TYR A 36 8.54 -80.54 30.34
CA TYR A 36 8.02 -79.39 31.01
C TYR A 36 9.07 -78.28 31.10
N ASP A 37 10.26 -78.59 31.62
CA ASP A 37 11.35 -77.61 31.72
C ASP A 37 11.71 -77.01 30.37
N LYS A 38 11.75 -77.86 29.31
CA LYS A 38 12.00 -77.35 27.94
C LYS A 38 10.91 -76.39 27.51
N SER A 39 9.65 -76.75 27.75
CA SER A 39 8.50 -75.85 27.43
C SER A 39 8.58 -74.52 28.20
N GLN A 40 8.93 -74.56 29.51
CA GLN A 40 9.11 -73.33 30.30
C GLN A 40 10.24 -72.45 29.78
N LEU A 41 11.38 -73.07 29.42
CA LEU A 41 12.52 -72.37 28.83
C LEU A 41 12.15 -71.69 27.48
N ASP A 42 11.41 -72.39 26.63
CA ASP A 42 10.96 -71.84 25.35
C ASP A 42 9.98 -70.68 25.54
N ASN A 43 9.04 -70.81 26.51
CA ASN A 43 8.15 -69.73 26.89
C ASN A 43 8.91 -68.50 27.45
N MET A 44 9.86 -68.69 28.35
CA MET A 44 10.74 -67.61 28.88
C MET A 44 11.53 -66.93 27.81
N LYS A 45 12.06 -67.68 26.79
CA LYS A 45 12.78 -67.09 25.65
C LYS A 45 11.83 -66.26 24.81
N ALA A 46 10.61 -66.72 24.55
CA ALA A 46 9.62 -65.99 23.79
C ALA A 46 9.20 -64.67 24.52
N GLU A 47 8.93 -64.72 25.82
CA GLU A 47 8.61 -63.55 26.64
C GLU A 47 9.76 -62.54 26.67
N LYS A 48 10.99 -63.04 26.83
CA LYS A 48 12.21 -62.17 26.78
C LYS A 48 12.33 -61.48 25.43
N ALA A 49 12.11 -62.17 24.32
CA ALA A 49 12.16 -61.58 22.99
C ALA A 49 11.05 -60.55 22.80
N GLU A 50 9.84 -60.77 23.33
CA GLU A 50 8.73 -59.80 23.27
C GLU A 50 9.03 -58.54 24.12
N ILE A 51 9.56 -58.70 25.33
CA ILE A 51 9.98 -57.62 26.19
C ILE A 51 11.05 -56.77 25.50
N GLN A 52 12.03 -57.40 24.86
CA GLN A 52 13.05 -56.69 24.11
C GLN A 52 12.45 -55.88 22.95
N ARG A 53 11.57 -56.49 22.15
CA ARG A 53 10.86 -55.80 21.07
C ARG A 53 10.06 -54.57 21.57
N LYS A 54 9.31 -54.73 22.68
CA LYS A 54 8.57 -53.63 23.30
C LYS A 54 9.49 -52.51 23.80
N ASN A 55 10.64 -52.83 24.38
CA ASN A 55 11.63 -51.88 24.82
C ASN A 55 12.25 -51.09 23.66
N ASP A 56 12.54 -51.77 22.55
CA ASP A 56 13.08 -51.13 21.36
C ASP A 56 12.04 -50.20 20.73
N GLU A 57 10.78 -50.59 20.66
CA GLU A 57 9.65 -49.80 20.22
C GLU A 57 9.42 -48.56 21.12
N MET A 58 9.43 -48.74 22.43
CA MET A 58 9.36 -47.63 23.39
C MET A 58 10.50 -46.62 23.24
N THR A 59 11.69 -47.12 22.98
CA THR A 59 12.87 -46.24 22.77
C THR A 59 12.71 -45.41 21.50
N LYS A 60 12.21 -46.01 20.43
CA LYS A 60 11.90 -45.31 19.18
C LYS A 60 10.82 -44.27 19.38
N GLN A 61 9.70 -44.60 20.05
CA GLN A 61 8.64 -43.67 20.33
C GLN A 61 9.10 -42.47 21.20
N LYS A 62 9.94 -42.73 22.21
CA LYS A 62 10.55 -41.66 23.02
C LYS A 62 11.35 -40.68 22.19
N GLU A 63 12.13 -41.15 21.22
CA GLU A 63 12.92 -40.28 20.35
C GLU A 63 12.04 -39.48 19.40
N GLU A 64 10.98 -40.09 18.83
CA GLU A 64 9.99 -39.39 18.01
C GLU A 64 9.28 -38.27 18.79
N ILE A 65 8.87 -38.55 20.04
CA ILE A 65 8.25 -37.54 20.92
C ILE A 65 9.25 -36.42 21.24
N ARG A 66 10.52 -36.74 21.48
CA ARG A 66 11.57 -35.74 21.75
C ARG A 66 11.76 -34.80 20.56
N LEU A 67 11.81 -35.34 19.35
CA LEU A 67 11.93 -34.56 18.12
C LEU A 67 10.68 -33.70 17.87
N ALA A 68 9.48 -34.27 18.04
CA ALA A 68 8.24 -33.55 17.89
C ALA A 68 8.13 -32.37 18.89
N LYS A 69 8.54 -32.55 20.13
CA LYS A 69 8.58 -31.52 21.15
C LYS A 69 9.57 -30.40 20.79
N ALA A 70 10.76 -30.75 20.30
CA ALA A 70 11.75 -29.76 19.86
C ALA A 70 11.24 -28.90 18.67
N ASN A 71 10.59 -29.55 17.70
CA ASN A 71 9.97 -28.87 16.57
C ASN A 71 8.84 -27.94 17.01
N ALA A 72 7.98 -28.39 17.93
CA ALA A 72 6.89 -27.57 18.47
C ALA A 72 7.44 -26.32 19.19
N GLN A 73 8.49 -26.47 20.00
CA GLN A 73 9.16 -25.33 20.66
C GLN A 73 9.77 -24.36 19.66
N GLN A 74 10.39 -24.84 18.58
CA GLN A 74 10.91 -23.97 17.52
C GLN A 74 9.81 -23.21 16.81
N GLN A 75 8.67 -23.84 16.52
CA GLN A 75 7.51 -23.19 15.92
C GLN A 75 6.89 -22.13 16.85
N GLU A 76 6.84 -22.35 18.15
CA GLU A 76 6.35 -21.40 19.14
C GLU A 76 7.23 -20.14 19.19
N VAL A 77 8.55 -20.29 19.15
CA VAL A 77 9.50 -19.16 19.08
C VAL A 77 9.28 -18.37 17.77
N LEU A 78 9.16 -19.08 16.63
CA LEU A 78 8.92 -18.44 15.34
C LEU A 78 7.60 -17.67 15.33
N LEU A 79 6.53 -18.25 15.87
CA LEU A 79 5.22 -17.60 15.97
C LEU A 79 5.27 -16.35 16.85
N THR A 80 5.99 -16.42 17.96
CA THR A 80 6.17 -15.29 18.89
C THR A 80 6.92 -14.14 18.18
N ASN A 81 8.01 -14.44 17.50
CA ASN A 81 8.78 -13.44 16.74
C ASN A 81 7.93 -12.82 15.62
N THR A 82 7.15 -13.63 14.92
CA THR A 82 6.24 -13.15 13.87
C THR A 82 5.18 -12.21 14.44
N LYS A 83 4.59 -12.52 15.60
CA LYS A 83 3.63 -11.63 16.27
C LYS A 83 4.25 -10.29 16.65
N ILE A 84 5.47 -10.28 17.18
CA ILE A 84 6.20 -9.05 17.53
C ILE A 84 6.44 -8.19 16.27
N MET A 85 6.89 -8.81 15.19
CA MET A 85 7.08 -8.11 13.92
C MET A 85 5.77 -7.52 13.38
N MET A 86 4.69 -8.29 13.38
CA MET A 86 3.37 -7.82 12.91
C MET A 86 2.85 -6.65 13.75
N GLU A 87 3.03 -6.66 15.06
CA GLU A 87 2.64 -5.54 15.92
C GLU A 87 3.48 -4.29 15.64
N GLY A 88 4.78 -4.44 15.38
CA GLY A 88 5.65 -3.35 14.94
C GLY A 88 5.20 -2.74 13.60
N TYR A 89 4.86 -3.56 12.62
CA TYR A 89 4.32 -3.08 11.33
C TYR A 89 2.97 -2.37 11.50
N LYS A 90 2.07 -2.90 12.32
CA LYS A 90 0.79 -2.28 12.61
C LYS A 90 0.97 -0.90 13.25
N GLN A 91 1.88 -0.77 14.20
CA GLN A 91 2.20 0.50 14.84
C GLN A 91 2.77 1.52 13.85
N SER A 92 3.72 1.10 12.99
CA SER A 92 4.30 1.93 11.93
C SER A 92 3.25 2.38 10.91
N LEU A 93 2.33 1.49 10.51
CA LEU A 93 1.25 1.81 9.57
C LEU A 93 0.27 2.82 10.18
N THR A 94 -0.09 2.65 11.45
CA THR A 94 -0.99 3.59 12.17
C THR A 94 -0.38 4.99 12.26
N GLU A 95 0.92 5.10 12.53
CA GLU A 95 1.60 6.41 12.59
C GLU A 95 1.70 7.05 11.19
N SER A 96 1.97 6.25 10.15
CA SER A 96 1.95 6.71 8.76
C SER A 96 0.57 7.25 8.35
N ASP A 97 -0.51 6.54 8.67
CA ASP A 97 -1.87 6.99 8.40
C ASP A 97 -2.22 8.30 9.10
N LYS A 98 -1.76 8.47 10.34
CA LYS A 98 -1.94 9.71 11.09
C LYS A 98 -1.21 10.89 10.44
N GLN A 99 0.03 10.69 9.96
CA GLN A 99 0.80 11.71 9.25
C GLN A 99 0.13 12.09 7.91
N ILE A 100 -0.33 11.10 7.14
CA ILE A 100 -1.04 11.34 5.88
C ILE A 100 -2.33 12.13 6.12
N ASN A 101 -3.13 11.78 7.12
CA ASN A 101 -4.36 12.49 7.45
C ASN A 101 -4.09 13.93 7.90
N ALA A 102 -3.02 14.18 8.64
CA ALA A 102 -2.59 15.53 9.00
C ALA A 102 -2.21 16.36 7.76
N GLN A 103 -1.46 15.77 6.81
CA GLN A 103 -1.11 16.42 5.55
C GLN A 103 -2.33 16.71 4.68
N ILE A 104 -3.29 15.77 4.58
CA ILE A 104 -4.56 15.98 3.86
C ILE A 104 -5.33 17.15 4.46
N THR A 105 -5.40 17.25 5.80
CA THR A 105 -6.10 18.33 6.50
C THR A 105 -5.45 19.67 6.24
N ALA A 106 -4.12 19.75 6.34
CA ALA A 106 -3.37 20.97 6.02
C ALA A 106 -3.55 21.41 4.56
N TYR A 107 -3.53 20.46 3.63
CA TYR A 107 -3.75 20.73 2.22
C TYR A 107 -5.17 21.27 1.93
N LYS A 108 -6.21 20.69 2.56
CA LYS A 108 -7.59 21.19 2.44
C LYS A 108 -7.74 22.61 2.96
N ALA A 109 -7.11 22.92 4.09
CA ALA A 109 -7.11 24.28 4.65
C ALA A 109 -6.45 25.28 3.68
N GLN A 110 -5.33 24.91 3.08
CA GLN A 110 -4.64 25.73 2.10
C GLN A 110 -5.48 25.95 0.82
N GLN A 111 -6.19 24.92 0.34
CA GLN A 111 -7.12 25.08 -0.79
C GLN A 111 -8.26 26.06 -0.47
N GLN A 112 -8.83 25.97 0.74
CA GLN A 112 -9.90 26.88 1.14
C GLN A 112 -9.42 28.32 1.22
N GLU A 113 -8.21 28.57 1.68
CA GLU A 113 -7.61 29.90 1.70
C GLU A 113 -7.47 30.47 0.29
N ILE A 114 -7.00 29.67 -0.67
CA ILE A 114 -6.89 30.06 -2.08
C ILE A 114 -8.27 30.42 -2.67
N GLU A 115 -9.30 29.60 -2.46
CA GLU A 115 -10.66 29.89 -2.94
C GLU A 115 -11.23 31.19 -2.32
N ASN A 116 -10.91 31.46 -1.06
CA ASN A 116 -11.26 32.70 -0.41
C ASN A 116 -10.56 33.91 -1.07
N MET A 117 -9.27 33.81 -1.36
CA MET A 117 -8.51 34.86 -2.07
C MET A 117 -9.09 35.12 -3.46
N ILE A 118 -9.43 34.09 -4.22
CA ILE A 118 -10.07 34.21 -5.52
C ILE A 118 -11.41 34.94 -5.39
N THR A 119 -12.26 34.51 -4.46
CA THR A 119 -13.58 35.11 -4.21
C THR A 119 -13.45 36.58 -3.83
N GLN A 120 -12.52 36.94 -2.93
CA GLN A 120 -12.25 38.31 -2.55
C GLN A 120 -11.83 39.19 -3.74
N SER A 121 -10.93 38.68 -4.58
CA SER A 121 -10.49 39.42 -5.77
C SER A 121 -11.63 39.70 -6.74
N ILE A 122 -12.55 38.74 -6.88
CA ILE A 122 -13.76 38.91 -7.72
C ILE A 122 -14.71 39.93 -7.14
N VAL A 123 -14.99 39.88 -5.83
CA VAL A 123 -15.94 40.82 -5.15
C VAL A 123 -15.37 42.22 -5.11
N GLN A 124 -14.06 42.41 -4.96
CA GLN A 124 -13.42 43.72 -4.96
C GLN A 124 -13.35 44.38 -6.34
N SER A 125 -13.57 43.61 -7.41
CA SER A 125 -13.62 44.16 -8.76
C SER A 125 -14.85 45.06 -8.92
N THR A 126 -14.61 46.37 -8.98
CA THR A 126 -15.65 47.41 -9.14
C THR A 126 -15.88 47.83 -10.59
N TYR A 127 -15.25 47.13 -11.53
CA TYR A 127 -15.33 47.50 -12.94
C TYR A 127 -16.63 46.99 -13.58
N GLU A 128 -17.46 47.91 -14.06
CA GLU A 128 -18.63 47.59 -14.88
C GLU A 128 -18.21 47.34 -16.33
N LEU A 129 -17.60 46.19 -16.58
CA LEU A 129 -17.25 45.76 -17.92
C LEU A 129 -18.34 44.86 -18.49
N SER A 130 -18.63 45.03 -19.75
CA SER A 130 -19.50 44.10 -20.48
C SER A 130 -18.62 43.17 -21.34
N TYR A 131 -18.67 41.89 -21.05
CA TYR A 131 -18.11 40.88 -21.92
C TYR A 131 -19.03 40.68 -23.12
N ALA A 132 -18.62 41.18 -24.27
CA ALA A 132 -19.45 41.19 -25.49
C ALA A 132 -19.71 39.76 -26.07
N GLY A 133 -19.32 38.70 -25.36
CA GLY A 133 -19.60 37.32 -25.79
C GLY A 133 -18.75 36.85 -26.98
N GLY A 134 -17.58 37.41 -27.19
CA GLY A 134 -16.65 37.00 -28.25
C GLY A 134 -15.92 35.69 -27.91
N VAL A 135 -15.40 35.04 -28.95
CA VAL A 135 -14.52 33.87 -28.80
C VAL A 135 -13.17 34.31 -28.20
N MET A 136 -12.78 33.73 -27.07
CA MET A 136 -11.47 33.94 -26.46
C MET A 136 -10.38 33.30 -27.34
N ILE A 137 -9.25 34.03 -27.47
CA ILE A 137 -8.09 33.43 -28.17
C ILE A 137 -7.41 32.40 -27.28
N TRP A 138 -6.68 31.51 -27.93
CA TRP A 138 -5.79 30.57 -27.22
C TRP A 138 -4.68 31.33 -26.50
N PRO A 139 -4.50 31.17 -25.17
CA PRO A 139 -3.66 32.06 -24.37
C PRO A 139 -2.16 31.97 -24.66
N THR A 140 -1.70 30.91 -25.33
CA THR A 140 -0.33 30.78 -25.83
C THR A 140 -0.26 30.96 -27.35
N LEU A 141 -1.30 31.59 -27.94
CA LEU A 141 -1.52 31.71 -29.38
C LEU A 141 -1.47 30.31 -30.06
N LYS A 142 -0.58 30.12 -31.03
CA LYS A 142 -0.48 28.83 -31.75
C LYS A 142 0.49 27.83 -31.12
N SER A 143 1.05 28.12 -29.94
CA SER A 143 1.99 27.25 -29.26
C SER A 143 1.30 26.43 -28.15
N GLY A 144 1.77 25.21 -27.95
CA GLY A 144 1.30 24.33 -26.89
C GLY A 144 0.04 23.54 -27.25
N TYR A 145 -0.18 22.49 -26.52
CA TYR A 145 -1.35 21.60 -26.58
C TYR A 145 -1.81 21.28 -25.15
N ILE A 146 -3.07 20.82 -25.00
CA ILE A 146 -3.59 20.45 -23.68
C ILE A 146 -2.90 19.18 -23.19
N THR A 147 -2.15 19.30 -22.11
CA THR A 147 -1.52 18.17 -21.41
C THR A 147 -2.42 17.58 -20.32
N SER A 148 -3.35 18.38 -19.81
CA SER A 148 -4.32 17.93 -18.81
C SER A 148 -5.66 18.67 -18.98
N PRO A 149 -6.77 17.94 -19.19
CA PRO A 149 -8.10 18.54 -19.39
C PRO A 149 -8.74 18.98 -18.07
N PHE A 150 -9.79 19.80 -18.19
CA PHE A 150 -10.71 20.19 -17.12
C PHE A 150 -11.49 18.98 -16.60
N GLY A 151 -11.83 18.98 -15.30
CA GLY A 151 -12.68 18.00 -14.65
C GLY A 151 -11.93 16.97 -13.81
N ASN A 152 -12.61 15.89 -13.44
CA ASN A 152 -12.07 14.87 -12.56
C ASN A 152 -11.01 14.04 -13.27
N ARG A 153 -9.79 13.98 -12.70
CA ARG A 153 -8.67 13.18 -13.22
C ARG A 153 -7.87 12.52 -12.11
N MET A 154 -7.16 11.46 -12.44
CA MET A 154 -6.17 10.88 -11.54
C MET A 154 -5.02 11.88 -11.35
N HIS A 155 -4.78 12.29 -10.10
CA HIS A 155 -3.68 13.20 -9.79
C HIS A 155 -2.33 12.48 -10.03
N PRO A 156 -1.43 13.01 -10.87
CA PRO A 156 -0.23 12.29 -11.33
C PRO A 156 0.75 11.95 -10.20
N ILE A 157 0.77 12.76 -9.12
CA ILE A 157 1.68 12.54 -7.98
C ILE A 157 1.00 11.72 -6.87
N GLN A 158 -0.29 11.95 -6.62
CA GLN A 158 -0.99 11.42 -5.44
C GLN A 158 -1.79 10.14 -5.73
N GLY A 159 -2.02 9.80 -7.01
CA GLY A 159 -2.81 8.63 -7.40
C GLY A 159 -4.28 8.65 -6.98
N ILE A 160 -4.80 9.80 -6.57
CA ILE A 160 -6.20 10.00 -6.18
C ILE A 160 -6.95 10.79 -7.25
N VAL A 161 -8.28 10.59 -7.32
CA VAL A 161 -9.12 11.40 -8.20
C VAL A 161 -9.23 12.80 -7.62
N LYS A 162 -8.79 13.82 -8.40
CA LYS A 162 -8.93 15.24 -8.07
C LYS A 162 -9.65 15.98 -9.16
N SER A 163 -10.43 16.98 -8.79
CA SER A 163 -11.00 17.92 -9.73
C SER A 163 -9.91 18.89 -10.22
N HIS A 164 -9.78 19.03 -11.54
CA HIS A 164 -8.93 20.00 -12.20
C HIS A 164 -9.79 21.17 -12.64
N HIS A 165 -9.53 22.34 -12.10
CA HIS A 165 -10.39 23.53 -12.27
C HIS A 165 -10.15 24.27 -13.60
N GLY A 166 -9.17 23.85 -14.39
CA GLY A 166 -8.82 24.43 -15.67
C GLY A 166 -8.26 23.43 -16.66
N ILE A 167 -7.51 23.91 -17.60
CA ILE A 167 -6.69 23.10 -18.51
C ILE A 167 -5.22 23.44 -18.33
N ASP A 168 -4.34 22.43 -18.48
CA ASP A 168 -2.90 22.67 -18.52
C ASP A 168 -2.44 22.66 -19.97
N ILE A 169 -1.73 23.72 -20.37
CA ILE A 169 -1.21 23.90 -21.73
C ILE A 169 0.32 23.82 -21.71
N SER A 170 0.89 22.92 -22.52
CA SER A 170 2.33 22.75 -22.61
C SER A 170 3.04 24.00 -23.12
N GLY A 171 4.25 24.27 -22.59
CA GLY A 171 5.10 25.34 -23.09
C GLY A 171 6.42 25.42 -22.34
N ALA A 172 7.47 25.94 -22.97
CA ALA A 172 8.76 26.15 -22.33
C ALA A 172 8.72 27.34 -21.35
N ILE A 173 9.55 27.33 -20.32
CA ILE A 173 9.72 28.46 -19.42
C ILE A 173 10.09 29.72 -20.24
N GLY A 174 9.44 30.84 -19.94
CA GLY A 174 9.64 32.09 -20.65
C GLY A 174 8.78 32.26 -21.91
N THR A 175 7.97 31.27 -22.30
CA THR A 175 7.00 31.43 -23.40
C THR A 175 5.98 32.50 -23.04
N PRO A 176 5.74 33.51 -23.90
CA PRO A 176 4.74 34.52 -23.64
C PRO A 176 3.32 33.97 -23.57
N VAL A 177 2.54 34.48 -22.60
CA VAL A 177 1.11 34.18 -22.42
C VAL A 177 0.32 35.45 -22.59
N TYR A 178 -0.79 35.34 -23.27
CA TYR A 178 -1.59 36.46 -23.75
C TYR A 178 -2.96 36.48 -23.07
N ALA A 179 -3.51 37.69 -22.87
CA ALA A 179 -4.87 37.87 -22.42
C ALA A 179 -5.85 37.23 -23.42
N ALA A 180 -6.66 36.29 -22.98
CA ALA A 180 -7.59 35.54 -23.83
C ALA A 180 -8.72 36.41 -24.38
N ALA A 181 -9.10 37.52 -23.68
CA ALA A 181 -10.05 38.53 -24.08
C ALA A 181 -9.72 39.89 -23.43
N ASP A 182 -10.40 40.96 -23.85
CA ASP A 182 -10.32 42.27 -23.20
C ASP A 182 -10.73 42.17 -21.74
N GLY A 183 -10.11 42.97 -20.86
CA GLY A 183 -10.49 42.98 -19.46
C GLY A 183 -9.61 43.86 -18.57
N VAL A 184 -9.77 43.70 -17.25
CA VAL A 184 -8.97 44.37 -16.23
C VAL A 184 -8.30 43.33 -15.33
N ILE A 185 -7.03 43.54 -15.05
CA ILE A 185 -6.28 42.70 -14.10
C ILE A 185 -6.83 42.90 -12.69
N ILE A 186 -7.41 41.89 -12.11
CA ILE A 186 -7.97 41.92 -10.73
C ILE A 186 -7.06 41.24 -9.71
N TYR A 187 -6.07 40.44 -10.17
CA TYR A 187 -5.06 39.83 -9.33
C TYR A 187 -3.75 39.68 -10.10
N SER A 188 -2.62 39.98 -9.45
CA SER A 188 -1.28 39.75 -9.97
C SER A 188 -0.33 39.50 -8.79
N GLY A 189 0.13 38.26 -8.61
CA GLY A 189 0.95 37.88 -7.45
C GLY A 189 1.04 36.38 -7.21
N TRP A 190 1.59 36.02 -6.05
CA TRP A 190 1.70 34.63 -5.61
C TRP A 190 0.37 34.12 -5.04
N MET A 191 -0.19 33.04 -5.56
CA MET A 191 -1.46 32.44 -5.14
C MET A 191 -1.27 30.96 -4.76
N GLY A 192 -0.56 30.67 -3.69
CA GLY A 192 -0.42 29.34 -3.12
C GLY A 192 -0.04 28.27 -4.15
N GLY A 193 -0.87 27.23 -4.31
CA GLY A 193 -0.64 26.14 -5.27
C GLY A 193 -0.58 26.55 -6.73
N TYR A 194 -1.22 27.67 -7.12
CA TYR A 194 -1.15 28.22 -8.48
C TYR A 194 0.17 28.96 -8.78
N GLY A 195 1.00 29.21 -7.74
CA GLY A 195 2.24 29.96 -7.93
C GLY A 195 2.00 31.42 -8.30
N ASN A 196 2.87 31.97 -9.14
CA ASN A 196 2.67 33.31 -9.70
C ASN A 196 1.49 33.30 -10.67
N THR A 197 0.48 34.13 -10.39
CA THR A 197 -0.84 34.08 -11.03
C THR A 197 -1.32 35.46 -11.44
N ILE A 198 -1.95 35.55 -12.60
CA ILE A 198 -2.77 36.69 -13.02
C ILE A 198 -4.21 36.25 -13.14
N MET A 199 -5.17 37.13 -12.72
CA MET A 199 -6.59 36.99 -13.01
C MET A 199 -7.09 38.23 -13.74
N ILE A 200 -7.93 38.02 -14.75
CA ILE A 200 -8.54 39.06 -15.57
C ILE A 200 -10.06 39.00 -15.44
N ASP A 201 -10.67 40.11 -15.07
CA ASP A 201 -12.11 40.30 -15.12
C ASP A 201 -12.48 40.81 -16.52
N HIS A 202 -13.27 40.02 -17.24
CA HIS A 202 -13.76 40.35 -18.58
C HIS A 202 -15.11 41.02 -18.57
N GLY A 203 -15.74 41.16 -17.38
CA GLY A 203 -17.09 41.71 -17.22
C GLY A 203 -18.17 40.63 -17.21
N VAL A 204 -19.39 41.11 -17.56
CA VAL A 204 -20.61 40.29 -17.49
C VAL A 204 -21.00 39.86 -18.91
N ASP A 205 -21.26 38.56 -19.10
CA ASP A 205 -21.73 38.00 -20.38
C ASP A 205 -23.21 38.30 -20.65
N GLY A 206 -23.68 37.91 -21.85
CA GLY A 206 -25.07 38.09 -22.25
C GLY A 206 -26.10 37.32 -21.39
N ASN A 207 -25.65 36.41 -20.52
CA ASN A 207 -26.48 35.64 -19.60
C ASN A 207 -26.46 36.22 -18.17
N GLY A 208 -25.70 37.28 -17.92
CA GLY A 208 -25.54 37.89 -16.60
C GLY A 208 -24.46 37.25 -15.74
N ASN A 209 -23.59 36.37 -16.29
CA ASN A 209 -22.50 35.74 -15.55
C ASN A 209 -21.23 36.60 -15.63
N LYS A 210 -20.61 36.85 -14.49
CA LYS A 210 -19.27 37.47 -14.42
C LYS A 210 -18.22 36.47 -14.91
N VAL A 211 -17.48 36.82 -15.95
CA VAL A 211 -16.48 35.93 -16.60
C VAL A 211 -15.07 36.38 -16.24
N ILE A 212 -14.31 35.47 -15.70
CA ILE A 212 -12.93 35.67 -15.25
C ILE A 212 -12.04 34.61 -15.83
N SER A 213 -10.83 34.99 -16.31
CA SER A 213 -9.77 34.06 -16.62
C SER A 213 -8.66 34.11 -15.58
N LEU A 214 -8.06 32.93 -15.30
CA LEU A 214 -6.93 32.76 -14.40
C LEU A 214 -5.78 32.06 -15.12
N TYR A 215 -4.56 32.59 -14.91
CA TYR A 215 -3.33 32.14 -15.54
C TYR A 215 -2.30 31.82 -14.46
N GLY A 216 -1.98 30.55 -14.24
CA GLY A 216 -1.14 30.07 -13.13
C GLY A 216 0.25 29.56 -13.58
N HIS A 217 1.07 29.26 -12.61
CA HIS A 217 2.40 28.68 -12.68
C HIS A 217 3.46 29.55 -13.41
N SER A 218 3.20 30.85 -13.53
CA SER A 218 4.05 31.79 -14.25
C SER A 218 5.48 31.89 -13.68
N SER A 219 6.47 32.04 -14.56
CA SER A 219 7.83 32.44 -14.18
C SER A 219 7.98 33.93 -13.95
N LYS A 220 7.16 34.75 -14.66
CA LYS A 220 7.23 36.20 -14.59
C LYS A 220 5.87 36.84 -14.88
N LEU A 221 5.42 37.72 -14.00
CA LEU A 221 4.24 38.55 -14.19
C LEU A 221 4.63 39.86 -14.88
N LEU A 222 3.87 40.27 -15.91
CA LEU A 222 4.17 41.44 -16.74
C LEU A 222 3.12 42.53 -16.60
N LYS A 223 2.04 42.29 -15.83
CA LYS A 223 0.95 43.23 -15.61
C LYS A 223 0.61 43.31 -14.12
N ASN A 224 0.12 44.48 -13.70
CA ASN A 224 -0.25 44.78 -12.33
C ASN A 224 -1.78 44.86 -12.18
N VAL A 225 -2.27 44.74 -10.95
CA VAL A 225 -3.69 44.93 -10.63
C VAL A 225 -4.16 46.32 -11.05
N GLY A 226 -5.33 46.39 -11.69
CA GLY A 226 -5.95 47.60 -12.20
C GLY A 226 -5.56 47.97 -13.64
N GLU A 227 -4.58 47.29 -14.24
CA GLU A 227 -4.25 47.52 -15.66
C GLU A 227 -5.34 46.95 -16.57
N ILE A 228 -5.75 47.74 -17.56
CA ILE A 228 -6.64 47.33 -18.65
C ILE A 228 -5.78 46.61 -19.70
N VAL A 229 -6.26 45.43 -20.13
CA VAL A 229 -5.59 44.64 -21.19
C VAL A 229 -6.58 44.39 -22.34
N LYS A 230 -6.00 44.31 -23.53
CA LYS A 230 -6.73 43.87 -24.73
C LYS A 230 -6.43 42.42 -25.03
N GLN A 231 -7.37 41.75 -25.71
CA GLN A 231 -7.15 40.42 -26.24
C GLN A 231 -5.83 40.39 -27.05
N GLY A 232 -4.96 39.44 -26.69
CA GLY A 232 -3.63 39.32 -27.32
C GLY A 232 -2.49 40.13 -26.68
N ASP A 233 -2.78 40.95 -25.65
CA ASP A 233 -1.71 41.60 -24.88
C ASP A 233 -0.92 40.54 -24.08
N THR A 234 0.40 40.66 -24.09
CA THR A 234 1.27 39.79 -23.27
C THR A 234 1.11 40.14 -21.80
N ILE A 235 0.74 39.15 -20.96
CA ILE A 235 0.43 39.37 -19.55
C ILE A 235 1.44 38.69 -18.61
N LEU A 236 1.98 37.55 -18.99
CA LEU A 236 2.96 36.79 -18.20
C LEU A 236 3.77 35.84 -19.08
N GLU A 237 4.74 35.13 -18.49
CA GLU A 237 5.57 34.12 -19.16
C GLU A 237 5.31 32.76 -18.48
N ILE A 238 5.25 31.67 -19.26
CA ILE A 238 5.11 30.30 -18.74
C ILE A 238 6.24 30.00 -17.77
N GLY A 239 5.94 29.31 -16.69
CA GLY A 239 6.87 28.83 -15.67
C GLY A 239 6.53 27.46 -15.13
N SER A 240 6.96 27.22 -13.89
CA SER A 240 6.68 26.01 -13.13
C SER A 240 6.63 26.34 -11.62
N THR A 241 6.08 27.50 -11.27
CA THR A 241 5.98 27.97 -9.89
C THR A 241 4.75 27.37 -9.19
N GLY A 242 4.77 27.33 -7.85
CA GLY A 242 3.71 26.72 -7.08
C GLY A 242 3.69 25.20 -7.14
N ASN A 243 2.52 24.59 -7.22
CA ASN A 243 2.35 23.13 -7.22
C ASN A 243 2.33 22.59 -8.67
N SER A 244 3.48 22.59 -9.31
CA SER A 244 3.67 22.20 -10.71
C SER A 244 4.68 21.05 -10.82
N THR A 245 4.46 20.12 -11.74
CA THR A 245 5.37 18.99 -12.04
C THR A 245 6.33 19.26 -13.18
N GLY A 246 6.17 20.40 -13.86
CA GLY A 246 6.99 20.80 -15.00
C GLY A 246 6.43 22.04 -15.69
N PRO A 247 7.16 22.63 -16.67
CA PRO A 247 6.74 23.87 -17.32
C PRO A 247 5.41 23.72 -18.07
N HIS A 248 4.40 24.53 -17.70
CA HIS A 248 3.13 24.61 -18.39
C HIS A 248 2.38 25.89 -17.95
N LEU A 249 1.36 26.27 -18.70
CA LEU A 249 0.36 27.24 -18.29
C LEU A 249 -0.84 26.48 -17.72
N HIS A 250 -1.24 26.79 -16.49
CA HIS A 250 -2.54 26.43 -15.96
C HIS A 250 -3.53 27.55 -16.29
N PHE A 251 -4.60 27.22 -17.02
CA PHE A 251 -5.57 28.19 -17.51
C PHE A 251 -6.99 27.83 -17.08
N GLU A 252 -7.68 28.77 -16.39
CA GLU A 252 -9.06 28.59 -15.96
C GLU A 252 -9.97 29.66 -16.56
N ILE A 253 -11.23 29.30 -16.77
CA ILE A 253 -12.35 30.25 -16.88
C ILE A 253 -13.27 30.02 -15.71
N ARG A 254 -13.74 31.12 -15.11
CA ARG A 254 -14.71 31.10 -13.99
C ARG A 254 -15.94 31.93 -14.33
N GLU A 255 -17.11 31.33 -14.16
CA GLU A 255 -18.41 31.99 -14.24
C GLU A 255 -18.93 32.25 -12.82
N ASN A 256 -19.12 33.50 -12.44
CA ASN A 256 -19.51 33.87 -11.08
C ASN A 256 -18.62 33.25 -9.98
N GLY A 257 -17.31 33.09 -10.27
CA GLY A 257 -16.34 32.47 -9.37
C GLY A 257 -16.25 30.94 -9.45
N ILE A 258 -17.17 30.29 -10.15
CA ILE A 258 -17.19 28.81 -10.30
C ILE A 258 -16.37 28.40 -11.52
N PRO A 259 -15.38 27.51 -11.38
CA PRO A 259 -14.62 26.99 -12.52
C PRO A 259 -15.52 26.32 -13.56
N THR A 260 -15.35 26.67 -14.83
CA THR A 260 -16.02 26.04 -15.97
C THR A 260 -15.00 25.58 -17.01
N ASP A 261 -15.40 24.66 -17.91
CA ASP A 261 -14.49 24.14 -18.94
C ASP A 261 -14.04 25.25 -19.89
N PRO A 262 -12.75 25.63 -19.91
CA PRO A 262 -12.24 26.69 -20.76
C PRO A 262 -12.48 26.48 -22.26
N LYS A 263 -12.63 25.25 -22.71
CA LYS A 263 -12.91 24.90 -24.11
C LYS A 263 -14.20 25.53 -24.63
N LYS A 264 -15.14 25.83 -23.76
CA LYS A 264 -16.41 26.51 -24.16
C LYS A 264 -16.21 27.93 -24.65
N TYR A 265 -15.10 28.56 -24.24
CA TYR A 265 -14.77 29.96 -24.52
C TYR A 265 -13.72 30.14 -25.58
N LEU A 266 -12.82 29.15 -25.71
CA LEU A 266 -11.68 29.20 -26.60
C LEU A 266 -12.06 28.93 -28.07
N SER A 267 -11.39 29.61 -29.01
CA SER A 267 -11.51 29.33 -30.44
C SER A 267 -11.11 27.90 -30.78
N ASN A 268 -11.86 27.26 -31.69
CA ASN A 268 -11.65 25.86 -32.10
C ASN A 268 -10.34 25.62 -32.89
N GLU A 269 -9.45 26.58 -33.01
CA GLU A 269 -8.26 26.49 -33.87
C GLU A 269 -7.13 25.59 -33.32
N ASN A 270 -7.25 25.10 -32.08
CA ASN A 270 -6.19 24.30 -31.40
C ASN A 270 -6.72 23.07 -30.65
N ASN A 271 -7.84 22.49 -31.01
CA ASN A 271 -8.34 21.20 -30.49
C ASN A 271 -7.69 20.01 -31.18
#